data_3364e145f0fcec3dba10dd9f1d7df12e
#
_entry.id   3364e145f0fcec3dba10dd9f1d7df12e
#
_cell.length_a   1.000
_cell.length_b   1.000
_cell.length_c   1.000
_cell.angle_alpha   90.00
_cell.angle_beta   90.00
_cell.angle_gamma   90.00
#
_symmetry.space_group_name_H-M   'P 1'
#
loop_
_entity.id
_entity.type
_entity.pdbx_description
1 polymer ?
#
loop_
_entity_poly.entity_id
_entity_poly.type
_entity_poly.pdbx_seq_one_letter_code
_entity_poly.pdbx_strand_id
1 'polypeptide(L)'
;DAAAMKVADIGISVDTAVDVAKESADIILLEKDLMVLESGIIEGRKTFANMIKYIKMTASSNFGNMFSVLGASALLPFLPMESMHLILLNLIYDSCCSAIPWDNVDEEFIKLPKKWDASSIGKFMVWIGPTGSFVHFASFAFMYFVFCPHFVSHGVTYNNLASHFTGDKLNMIRASYVAMFQTGWFVESMWSQSLVIHMIRTVKLPFIQSRASAQLTLLNFFGIIFITIIPFTLLGKVLGFSSLPLSFFLFLLPCVLAYMILVTAVKKAYIHYHK
;
A
#
# COMPACT_ATOMS: atom_id res chain seq x y z
N ASP A 1 -40.78 -10.28 -23.09
CA ASP A 1 -39.34 -10.10 -22.76
C ASP A 1 -39.06 -9.94 -21.25
N ALA A 2 -40.01 -9.39 -20.44
CA ALA A 2 -39.83 -9.17 -18.99
C ALA A 2 -39.47 -10.45 -18.22
N ALA A 3 -40.14 -11.58 -18.53
CA ALA A 3 -39.83 -12.86 -17.87
C ALA A 3 -38.43 -13.39 -18.25
N ALA A 4 -38.00 -13.18 -19.47
CA ALA A 4 -36.65 -13.57 -19.91
C ALA A 4 -35.57 -12.71 -19.26
N MET A 5 -35.80 -11.41 -19.09
CA MET A 5 -34.88 -10.49 -18.38
C MET A 5 -34.73 -10.84 -16.91
N LYS A 6 -35.81 -11.27 -16.22
CA LYS A 6 -35.76 -11.71 -14.82
C LYS A 6 -35.02 -13.03 -14.58
N VAL A 7 -34.88 -13.87 -15.61
CA VAL A 7 -34.19 -15.16 -15.54
C VAL A 7 -32.73 -15.03 -16.02
N ALA A 8 -32.41 -13.96 -16.75
CA ALA A 8 -31.04 -13.67 -17.19
C ALA A 8 -30.16 -13.25 -15.99
N ASP A 9 -28.86 -13.50 -16.09
CA ASP A 9 -27.89 -13.02 -15.08
C ASP A 9 -27.86 -11.48 -15.01
N ILE A 10 -28.11 -10.79 -16.14
CA ILE A 10 -28.24 -9.34 -16.23
C ILE A 10 -29.30 -9.03 -17.31
N GLY A 11 -30.38 -8.38 -16.92
CA GLY A 11 -31.41 -7.86 -17.81
C GLY A 11 -31.08 -6.43 -18.25
N ILE A 12 -31.06 -6.17 -19.56
CA ILE A 12 -30.79 -4.81 -20.09
C ILE A 12 -32.00 -4.37 -20.92
N SER A 13 -32.51 -3.18 -20.62
CA SER A 13 -33.59 -2.53 -21.36
C SER A 13 -33.13 -1.16 -21.89
N VAL A 14 -33.98 -0.48 -22.64
CA VAL A 14 -33.76 0.87 -23.13
C VAL A 14 -34.81 1.83 -22.55
N ASP A 15 -34.50 3.10 -22.46
CA ASP A 15 -35.40 4.11 -21.88
C ASP A 15 -36.74 4.21 -22.61
N THR A 16 -36.76 3.96 -23.92
CA THR A 16 -37.95 3.95 -24.76
C THR A 16 -38.80 2.67 -24.65
N ALA A 17 -38.41 1.70 -23.83
CA ALA A 17 -39.16 0.46 -23.62
C ALA A 17 -40.41 0.71 -22.73
N VAL A 18 -41.34 -0.23 -22.76
CA VAL A 18 -42.53 -0.21 -21.89
C VAL A 18 -42.13 -0.41 -20.44
N ASP A 19 -42.88 0.12 -19.51
CA ASP A 19 -42.52 0.16 -18.08
C ASP A 19 -42.27 -1.21 -17.50
N VAL A 20 -43.04 -2.24 -17.84
CA VAL A 20 -42.84 -3.64 -17.40
C VAL A 20 -41.46 -4.16 -17.82
N ALA A 21 -40.94 -3.77 -19.00
CA ALA A 21 -39.63 -4.15 -19.44
C ALA A 21 -38.53 -3.40 -18.68
N LYS A 22 -38.74 -2.11 -18.40
CA LYS A 22 -37.80 -1.31 -17.59
C LYS A 22 -37.75 -1.77 -16.15
N GLU A 23 -38.87 -2.08 -15.53
CA GLU A 23 -38.96 -2.61 -14.16
C GLU A 23 -38.34 -4.02 -14.01
N SER A 24 -38.23 -4.76 -15.12
CA SER A 24 -37.64 -6.10 -15.13
C SER A 24 -36.16 -6.12 -15.46
N ALA A 25 -35.57 -4.97 -15.82
CA ALA A 25 -34.18 -4.83 -16.21
C ALA A 25 -33.31 -4.37 -15.02
N ASP A 26 -32.09 -4.86 -14.97
CA ASP A 26 -31.06 -4.41 -14.03
C ASP A 26 -30.38 -3.13 -14.51
N ILE A 27 -30.33 -2.91 -15.81
CA ILE A 27 -29.70 -1.74 -16.45
C ILE A 27 -30.64 -1.17 -17.50
N ILE A 28 -30.81 0.16 -17.52
CA ILE A 28 -31.56 0.89 -18.53
C ILE A 28 -30.60 1.76 -19.33
N LEU A 29 -30.47 1.49 -20.63
CA LEU A 29 -29.71 2.33 -21.55
C LEU A 29 -30.53 3.58 -21.89
N LEU A 30 -30.00 4.76 -21.65
CA LEU A 30 -30.64 6.03 -21.96
C LEU A 30 -30.64 6.32 -23.47
N GLU A 31 -29.71 5.75 -24.21
CA GLU A 31 -29.61 5.82 -25.65
C GLU A 31 -29.80 4.42 -26.26
N LYS A 32 -30.59 4.33 -27.31
CA LYS A 32 -30.85 3.05 -28.03
C LYS A 32 -29.69 2.78 -29.00
N ASP A 33 -28.48 2.60 -28.47
CA ASP A 33 -27.28 2.34 -29.23
C ASP A 33 -26.47 1.20 -28.58
N LEU A 34 -26.13 0.20 -29.39
CA LEU A 34 -25.29 -0.92 -28.96
C LEU A 34 -23.84 -0.50 -28.63
N MET A 35 -23.38 0.60 -29.17
CA MET A 35 -22.04 1.15 -28.85
C MET A 35 -21.99 1.66 -27.40
N VAL A 36 -23.12 2.15 -26.86
CA VAL A 36 -23.23 2.53 -25.44
C VAL A 36 -23.10 1.29 -24.56
N LEU A 37 -23.68 0.16 -24.95
CA LEU A 37 -23.55 -1.11 -24.23
C LEU A 37 -22.09 -1.61 -24.27
N GLU A 38 -21.42 -1.56 -25.43
CA GLU A 38 -20.00 -1.93 -25.54
C GLU A 38 -19.13 -1.07 -24.66
N SER A 39 -19.32 0.24 -24.65
CA SER A 39 -18.62 1.18 -23.79
C SER A 39 -18.87 0.86 -22.30
N GLY A 40 -20.10 0.54 -21.93
CA GLY A 40 -20.46 0.12 -20.57
C GLY A 40 -19.75 -1.16 -20.14
N ILE A 41 -19.61 -2.15 -21.02
CA ILE A 41 -18.87 -3.39 -20.75
C ILE A 41 -17.38 -3.09 -20.55
N ILE A 42 -16.78 -2.25 -21.37
CA ILE A 42 -15.37 -1.86 -21.26
C ILE A 42 -15.13 -1.14 -19.94
N GLU A 43 -15.95 -0.16 -19.57
CA GLU A 43 -15.84 0.58 -18.31
C GLU A 43 -16.07 -0.32 -17.09
N GLY A 44 -17.02 -1.25 -17.15
CA GLY A 44 -17.24 -2.27 -16.12
C GLY A 44 -16.01 -3.15 -15.93
N ARG A 45 -15.34 -3.58 -17.00
CA ARG A 45 -14.08 -4.34 -16.92
C ARG A 45 -12.93 -3.52 -16.33
N LYS A 46 -12.82 -2.23 -16.66
CA LYS A 46 -11.83 -1.32 -16.04
C LYS A 46 -12.08 -1.15 -14.54
N THR A 47 -13.33 -0.92 -14.15
CA THR A 47 -13.73 -0.80 -12.75
C THR A 47 -13.40 -2.06 -11.97
N PHE A 48 -13.74 -3.24 -12.51
CA PHE A 48 -13.40 -4.52 -11.91
C PHE A 48 -11.89 -4.71 -11.77
N ALA A 49 -11.12 -4.34 -12.80
CA ALA A 49 -9.65 -4.39 -12.76
C ALA A 49 -9.08 -3.54 -11.63
N ASN A 50 -9.56 -2.31 -11.49
CA ASN A 50 -9.11 -1.38 -10.46
C ASN A 50 -9.52 -1.85 -9.05
N MET A 51 -10.72 -2.43 -8.91
CA MET A 51 -11.14 -3.07 -7.66
C MET A 51 -10.20 -4.22 -7.25
N ILE A 52 -9.86 -5.11 -8.18
CA ILE A 52 -8.92 -6.21 -7.92
C ILE A 52 -7.52 -5.69 -7.57
N LYS A 53 -7.04 -4.63 -8.25
CA LYS A 53 -5.78 -3.97 -7.89
C LYS A 53 -5.82 -3.49 -6.45
N TYR A 54 -6.83 -2.73 -6.06
CA TYR A 54 -7.00 -2.20 -4.71
C TYR A 54 -6.94 -3.32 -3.67
N ILE A 55 -7.74 -4.36 -3.84
CA ILE A 55 -7.81 -5.48 -2.89
C ILE A 55 -6.45 -6.19 -2.76
N LYS A 56 -5.79 -6.49 -3.89
CA LYS A 56 -4.47 -7.14 -3.88
C LYS A 56 -3.42 -6.27 -3.19
N MET A 57 -3.42 -4.97 -3.44
CA MET A 57 -2.48 -4.02 -2.82
C MET A 57 -2.70 -3.95 -1.31
N THR A 58 -3.95 -3.66 -0.89
CA THR A 58 -4.28 -3.51 0.52
C THR A 58 -4.05 -4.78 1.31
N ALA A 59 -4.47 -5.95 0.78
CA ALA A 59 -4.25 -7.22 1.43
C ALA A 59 -2.75 -7.54 1.58
N SER A 60 -1.95 -7.33 0.54
CA SER A 60 -0.51 -7.61 0.58
C SER A 60 0.24 -6.66 1.50
N SER A 61 -0.10 -5.36 1.48
CA SER A 61 0.50 -4.34 2.33
C SER A 61 0.18 -4.58 3.81
N ASN A 62 -1.08 -4.81 4.14
CA ASN A 62 -1.50 -5.09 5.51
C ASN A 62 -0.87 -6.39 6.04
N PHE A 63 -0.82 -7.45 5.21
CA PHE A 63 -0.15 -8.69 5.59
C PHE A 63 1.33 -8.44 5.93
N GLY A 64 2.06 -7.72 5.07
CA GLY A 64 3.46 -7.37 5.30
C GLY A 64 3.67 -6.54 6.56
N ASN A 65 2.84 -5.52 6.78
CA ASN A 65 2.91 -4.66 7.96
C ASN A 65 2.64 -5.44 9.25
N MET A 66 1.54 -6.19 9.31
CA MET A 66 1.16 -6.95 10.51
C MET A 66 2.19 -8.02 10.84
N PHE A 67 2.72 -8.71 9.84
CA PHE A 67 3.79 -9.68 10.03
C PHE A 67 5.08 -9.02 10.55
N SER A 68 5.41 -7.82 10.05
CA SER A 68 6.55 -7.05 10.52
C SER A 68 6.39 -6.57 11.96
N VAL A 69 5.20 -6.07 12.32
CA VAL A 69 4.89 -5.65 13.71
C VAL A 69 5.01 -6.84 14.66
N LEU A 70 4.42 -7.99 14.29
CA LEU A 70 4.47 -9.19 15.11
C LEU A 70 5.91 -9.67 15.35
N GLY A 71 6.69 -9.78 14.28
CA GLY A 71 8.09 -10.20 14.37
C GLY A 71 8.95 -9.20 15.14
N ALA A 72 8.79 -7.91 14.91
CA ALA A 72 9.52 -6.88 15.63
C ALA A 72 9.16 -6.85 17.11
N SER A 73 7.87 -7.00 17.47
CA SER A 73 7.43 -7.04 18.86
C SER A 73 7.96 -8.25 19.64
N ALA A 74 8.28 -9.34 18.94
CA ALA A 74 8.92 -10.52 19.56
C ALA A 74 10.44 -10.33 19.75
N LEU A 75 11.09 -9.51 18.94
CA LEU A 75 12.55 -9.36 18.92
C LEU A 75 13.04 -8.08 19.63
N LEU A 76 12.26 -7.00 19.61
CA LEU A 76 12.63 -5.71 20.18
C LEU A 76 12.19 -5.60 21.66
N PRO A 77 12.95 -4.93 22.52
CA PRO A 77 12.60 -4.69 23.92
C PRO A 77 11.58 -3.55 24.11
N PHE A 78 11.01 -3.03 23.02
CA PHE A 78 9.99 -1.98 23.00
C PHE A 78 9.06 -2.17 21.79
N LEU A 79 7.90 -1.50 21.80
CA LEU A 79 6.97 -1.55 20.68
C LEU A 79 7.57 -0.87 19.44
N PRO A 80 7.58 -1.55 18.29
CA PRO A 80 8.18 -1.01 17.06
C PRO A 80 7.43 0.22 16.53
N MET A 81 6.15 0.36 16.85
CA MET A 81 5.32 1.50 16.48
C MET A 81 4.13 1.65 17.45
N GLU A 82 3.78 2.87 17.80
CA GLU A 82 2.59 3.18 18.59
C GLU A 82 1.31 2.95 17.77
N SER A 83 0.21 2.61 18.45
CA SER A 83 -1.09 2.40 17.79
C SER A 83 -1.56 3.62 17.01
N MET A 84 -1.32 4.83 17.52
CA MET A 84 -1.66 6.07 16.85
C MET A 84 -0.89 6.25 15.53
N HIS A 85 0.38 5.85 15.50
CA HIS A 85 1.20 5.89 14.29
C HIS A 85 0.67 4.93 13.22
N LEU A 86 0.24 3.72 13.63
CA LEU A 86 -0.36 2.74 12.71
C LEU A 86 -1.69 3.24 12.12
N ILE A 87 -2.54 3.86 12.94
CA ILE A 87 -3.80 4.46 12.48
C ILE A 87 -3.52 5.57 11.47
N LEU A 88 -2.58 6.46 11.77
CA LEU A 88 -2.22 7.57 10.88
C LEU A 88 -1.61 7.06 9.57
N LEU A 89 -0.73 6.07 9.63
CA LEU A 89 -0.12 5.44 8.47
C LEU A 89 -1.19 4.85 7.53
N ASN A 90 -2.13 4.06 8.10
CA ASN A 90 -3.20 3.45 7.34
C ASN A 90 -4.15 4.50 6.74
N LEU A 91 -4.52 5.54 7.50
CA LEU A 91 -5.39 6.60 7.01
C LEU A 91 -4.78 7.33 5.80
N ILE A 92 -3.49 7.63 5.84
CA ILE A 92 -2.80 8.32 4.74
C ILE A 92 -2.65 7.36 3.55
N TYR A 93 -2.28 6.10 3.79
CA TYR A 93 -2.18 5.09 2.76
C TYR A 93 -3.52 4.86 2.04
N ASP A 94 -4.61 4.70 2.79
CA ASP A 94 -5.96 4.54 2.22
C ASP A 94 -6.39 5.77 1.43
N SER A 95 -6.05 6.97 1.91
CA SER A 95 -6.25 8.21 1.16
C SER A 95 -5.49 8.21 -0.17
N CYS A 96 -4.25 7.72 -0.20
CA CYS A 96 -3.49 7.55 -1.44
C CYS A 96 -4.12 6.51 -2.37
N CYS A 97 -4.64 5.41 -1.81
CA CYS A 97 -5.30 4.36 -2.57
C CYS A 97 -6.67 4.77 -3.14
N SER A 98 -7.31 5.81 -2.59
CA SER A 98 -8.61 6.31 -3.07
C SER A 98 -8.60 6.75 -4.53
N ALA A 99 -7.43 7.01 -5.12
CA ALA A 99 -7.28 7.33 -6.54
C ALA A 99 -7.23 6.10 -7.47
N ILE A 100 -7.19 4.88 -6.94
CA ILE A 100 -7.12 3.65 -7.76
C ILE A 100 -8.31 3.49 -8.73
N PRO A 101 -9.56 3.89 -8.42
CA PRO A 101 -10.64 3.84 -9.39
C PRO A 101 -10.36 4.58 -10.70
N TRP A 102 -9.55 5.64 -10.67
CA TRP A 102 -9.14 6.41 -11.86
C TRP A 102 -7.81 5.94 -12.47
N ASP A 103 -7.26 4.82 -11.98
CA ASP A 103 -5.99 4.32 -12.51
C ASP A 103 -6.15 3.69 -13.89
N ASN A 104 -5.10 3.83 -14.69
CA ASN A 104 -5.02 3.23 -16.02
C ASN A 104 -5.02 1.70 -15.94
N VAL A 105 -5.80 1.05 -16.80
CA VAL A 105 -5.89 -0.41 -16.90
C VAL A 105 -5.18 -0.88 -18.15
N ASP A 106 -4.37 -1.92 -18.03
CA ASP A 106 -3.68 -2.53 -19.16
C ASP A 106 -4.69 -3.21 -20.09
N GLU A 107 -4.57 -3.01 -21.42
CA GLU A 107 -5.51 -3.52 -22.43
C GLU A 107 -5.71 -5.04 -22.36
N GLU A 108 -4.65 -5.79 -22.02
CA GLU A 108 -4.72 -7.24 -21.91
C GLU A 108 -5.68 -7.71 -20.80
N PHE A 109 -5.89 -6.86 -19.79
CA PHE A 109 -6.85 -7.17 -18.73
C PHE A 109 -8.30 -6.97 -19.21
N ILE A 110 -8.53 -6.00 -20.09
CA ILE A 110 -9.86 -5.64 -20.60
C ILE A 110 -10.33 -6.63 -21.70
N LYS A 111 -9.41 -7.21 -22.49
CA LYS A 111 -9.74 -8.07 -23.63
C LYS A 111 -10.63 -9.26 -23.28
N LEU A 112 -10.38 -9.88 -22.13
CA LEU A 112 -11.13 -11.06 -21.69
C LEU A 112 -11.86 -10.77 -20.36
N PRO A 113 -13.11 -11.24 -20.21
CA PRO A 113 -13.82 -11.12 -18.95
C PRO A 113 -13.07 -11.89 -17.85
N LYS A 114 -12.98 -11.29 -16.66
CA LYS A 114 -12.38 -11.91 -15.48
C LYS A 114 -13.46 -12.24 -14.47
N LYS A 115 -13.30 -13.37 -13.79
CA LYS A 115 -14.14 -13.77 -12.67
C LYS A 115 -13.50 -13.36 -11.35
N TRP A 116 -14.33 -13.16 -10.34
CA TRP A 116 -13.86 -13.02 -8.97
C TRP A 116 -13.21 -14.33 -8.51
N ASP A 117 -12.00 -14.24 -8.02
CA ASP A 117 -11.25 -15.37 -7.48
C ASP A 117 -10.50 -14.97 -6.21
N ALA A 118 -11.10 -15.28 -5.06
CA ALA A 118 -10.51 -15.03 -3.75
C ALA A 118 -9.21 -15.83 -3.54
N SER A 119 -9.09 -17.03 -4.12
CA SER A 119 -7.88 -17.85 -4.04
C SER A 119 -6.68 -17.15 -4.70
N SER A 120 -6.89 -16.51 -5.85
CA SER A 120 -5.86 -15.70 -6.52
C SER A 120 -5.38 -14.54 -5.66
N ILE A 121 -6.28 -13.90 -4.91
CA ILE A 121 -5.92 -12.80 -3.99
C ILE A 121 -5.06 -13.35 -2.84
N GLY A 122 -5.48 -14.46 -2.21
CA GLY A 122 -4.73 -15.09 -1.13
C GLY A 122 -3.33 -15.53 -1.55
N LYS A 123 -3.21 -16.18 -2.72
CA LYS A 123 -1.91 -16.57 -3.30
C LYS A 123 -1.03 -15.36 -3.54
N PHE A 124 -1.57 -14.29 -4.12
CA PHE A 124 -0.84 -13.06 -4.37
C PHE A 124 -0.34 -12.42 -3.07
N MET A 125 -1.19 -12.34 -2.04
CA MET A 125 -0.85 -11.82 -0.73
C MET A 125 0.31 -12.58 -0.09
N VAL A 126 0.30 -13.93 -0.13
CA VAL A 126 1.37 -14.77 0.45
C VAL A 126 2.70 -14.64 -0.32
N TRP A 127 2.66 -14.37 -1.62
CA TRP A 127 3.87 -14.17 -2.41
C TRP A 127 4.46 -12.76 -2.26
N ILE A 128 3.61 -11.74 -2.28
CA ILE A 128 4.07 -10.34 -2.30
C ILE A 128 4.21 -9.76 -0.88
N GLY A 129 3.30 -10.11 0.05
CA GLY A 129 3.31 -9.55 1.41
C GLY A 129 4.65 -9.70 2.14
N PRO A 130 5.28 -10.88 2.17
CA PRO A 130 6.56 -11.08 2.84
C PRO A 130 7.70 -10.21 2.31
N THR A 131 7.62 -9.74 1.06
CA THR A 131 8.66 -8.85 0.49
C THR A 131 8.77 -7.54 1.25
N GLY A 132 7.62 -6.97 1.68
CA GLY A 132 7.58 -5.78 2.54
C GLY A 132 8.20 -6.06 3.90
N SER A 133 7.82 -7.19 4.53
CA SER A 133 8.36 -7.56 5.84
C SER A 133 9.88 -7.73 5.82
N PHE A 134 10.43 -8.30 4.76
CA PHE A 134 11.88 -8.45 4.62
C PHE A 134 12.59 -7.09 4.65
N VAL A 135 12.05 -6.09 3.98
CA VAL A 135 12.61 -4.72 3.96
C VAL A 135 12.42 -4.03 5.31
N HIS A 136 11.26 -4.19 5.94
CA HIS A 136 11.02 -3.68 7.29
C HIS A 136 12.02 -4.26 8.30
N PHE A 137 12.29 -5.57 8.27
CA PHE A 137 13.29 -6.17 9.16
C PHE A 137 14.71 -5.65 8.91
N ALA A 138 15.08 -5.40 7.65
CA ALA A 138 16.36 -4.74 7.33
C ALA A 138 16.41 -3.31 7.90
N SER A 139 15.31 -2.56 7.78
CA SER A 139 15.19 -1.23 8.37
C SER A 139 15.24 -1.26 9.90
N PHE A 140 14.59 -2.25 10.56
CA PHE A 140 14.68 -2.43 12.00
C PHE A 140 16.11 -2.71 12.46
N ALA A 141 16.81 -3.60 11.78
CA ALA A 141 18.20 -3.90 12.09
C ALA A 141 19.09 -2.65 11.94
N PHE A 142 18.94 -1.91 10.84
CA PHE A 142 19.67 -0.67 10.62
C PHE A 142 19.37 0.38 11.70
N MET A 143 18.09 0.63 11.99
CA MET A 143 17.68 1.60 13.01
C MET A 143 18.19 1.19 14.39
N TYR A 144 18.05 -0.09 14.75
CA TYR A 144 18.40 -0.59 16.07
C TYR A 144 19.92 -0.67 16.33
N PHE A 145 20.69 -1.15 15.35
CA PHE A 145 22.11 -1.41 15.55
C PHE A 145 23.03 -0.27 15.09
N VAL A 146 22.57 0.57 14.17
CA VAL A 146 23.42 1.58 13.53
C VAL A 146 22.91 3.00 13.78
N PHE A 147 21.69 3.29 13.37
CA PHE A 147 21.22 4.68 13.30
C PHE A 147 20.91 5.27 14.68
N CYS A 148 20.05 4.63 15.47
CA CYS A 148 19.71 5.13 16.80
C CYS A 148 20.92 5.15 17.75
N PRO A 149 21.80 4.12 17.77
CA PRO A 149 23.04 4.21 18.52
C PRO A 149 23.90 5.43 18.15
N HIS A 150 24.08 5.68 16.86
CA HIS A 150 24.91 6.78 16.38
C HIS A 150 24.37 8.15 16.77
N PHE A 151 23.07 8.38 16.59
CA PHE A 151 22.47 9.73 16.78
C PHE A 151 21.91 10.01 18.17
N VAL A 152 21.59 8.98 18.97
CA VAL A 152 20.93 9.17 20.27
C VAL A 152 21.80 8.77 21.45
N SER A 153 22.52 7.63 21.35
CA SER A 153 23.15 6.99 22.51
C SER A 153 24.66 6.84 22.41
N HIS A 154 25.32 7.65 21.57
CA HIS A 154 26.79 7.67 21.46
C HIS A 154 27.40 6.29 21.15
N GLY A 155 26.78 5.52 20.29
CA GLY A 155 27.24 4.19 19.87
C GLY A 155 26.74 3.02 20.72
N VAL A 156 25.94 3.26 21.75
CA VAL A 156 25.42 2.22 22.65
C VAL A 156 24.06 1.71 22.16
N THR A 157 23.90 0.39 22.02
CA THR A 157 22.61 -0.22 21.66
C THR A 157 21.62 -0.18 22.83
N TYR A 158 20.32 -0.24 22.54
CA TYR A 158 19.25 -0.10 23.53
C TYR A 158 19.40 -1.02 24.74
N ASN A 159 19.74 -2.29 24.55
CA ASN A 159 19.91 -3.27 25.64
C ASN A 159 21.06 -2.91 26.59
N ASN A 160 22.06 -2.21 26.11
CA ASN A 160 23.24 -1.84 26.88
C ASN A 160 23.17 -0.44 27.47
N LEU A 161 22.06 0.29 27.28
CA LEU A 161 21.93 1.66 27.81
C LEU A 161 22.05 1.72 29.33
N ALA A 162 21.48 0.74 30.04
CA ALA A 162 21.50 0.71 31.50
C ALA A 162 22.92 0.53 32.11
N SER A 163 23.86 0.00 31.34
CA SER A 163 25.28 -0.12 31.79
C SER A 163 26.09 1.18 31.61
N HIS A 164 25.61 2.10 30.76
CA HIS A 164 26.32 3.34 30.45
C HIS A 164 25.64 4.60 31.01
N PHE A 165 24.34 4.54 31.27
CA PHE A 165 23.55 5.68 31.74
C PHE A 165 22.70 5.29 32.94
N THR A 166 22.42 6.23 33.84
CA THR A 166 21.65 6.02 35.07
C THR A 166 20.62 7.14 35.28
N GLY A 167 19.59 6.87 36.10
CA GLY A 167 18.59 7.85 36.50
C GLY A 167 17.81 8.46 35.33
N ASP A 168 17.49 9.73 35.45
CA ASP A 168 16.68 10.47 34.49
C ASP A 168 17.32 10.52 33.09
N LYS A 169 18.64 10.52 33.00
CA LYS A 169 19.38 10.50 31.73
C LYS A 169 19.13 9.22 30.97
N LEU A 170 19.08 8.06 31.64
CA LEU A 170 18.76 6.78 31.02
C LEU A 170 17.35 6.79 30.44
N ASN A 171 16.38 7.32 31.21
CA ASN A 171 14.97 7.38 30.76
C ASN A 171 14.81 8.30 29.53
N MET A 172 15.46 9.45 29.53
CA MET A 172 15.48 10.36 28.38
C MET A 172 16.07 9.71 27.11
N ILE A 173 17.22 9.05 27.24
CA ILE A 173 17.88 8.41 26.10
C ILE A 173 17.03 7.25 25.56
N ARG A 174 16.44 6.43 26.45
CA ARG A 174 15.50 5.36 26.04
C ARG A 174 14.30 5.92 25.28
N ALA A 175 13.64 6.95 25.79
CA ALA A 175 12.51 7.57 25.12
C ALA A 175 12.90 8.15 23.76
N SER A 176 14.03 8.83 23.66
CA SER A 176 14.52 9.40 22.40
C SER A 176 14.91 8.31 21.40
N TYR A 177 15.48 7.20 21.89
CA TYR A 177 15.83 6.05 21.04
C TYR A 177 14.58 5.40 20.41
N VAL A 178 13.56 5.16 21.23
CA VAL A 178 12.29 4.59 20.78
C VAL A 178 11.59 5.54 19.83
N ALA A 179 11.49 6.84 20.15
CA ALA A 179 10.86 7.82 19.29
C ALA A 179 11.55 7.93 17.93
N MET A 180 12.89 7.94 17.89
CA MET A 180 13.65 7.96 16.64
C MET A 180 13.46 6.68 15.81
N PHE A 181 13.48 5.51 16.46
CA PHE A 181 13.24 4.22 15.80
C PHE A 181 11.85 4.17 15.16
N GLN A 182 10.82 4.52 15.93
CA GLN A 182 9.42 4.52 15.48
C GLN A 182 9.21 5.51 14.33
N THR A 183 9.82 6.70 14.41
CA THR A 183 9.74 7.70 13.33
C THR A 183 10.41 7.21 12.06
N GLY A 184 11.58 6.60 12.17
CA GLY A 184 12.30 6.05 11.02
C GLY A 184 11.49 4.99 10.29
N TRP A 185 10.90 4.06 11.04
CA TRP A 185 10.04 3.05 10.44
C TRP A 185 8.74 3.61 9.87
N PHE A 186 8.10 4.58 10.54
CA PHE A 186 6.90 5.27 10.05
C PHE A 186 7.14 5.91 8.67
N VAL A 187 8.23 6.63 8.50
CA VAL A 187 8.59 7.26 7.23
C VAL A 187 8.93 6.19 6.18
N GLU A 188 9.74 5.20 6.53
CA GLU A 188 10.12 4.11 5.62
C GLU A 188 8.90 3.32 5.14
N SER A 189 7.99 2.95 6.05
CA SER A 189 6.77 2.21 5.71
C SER A 189 5.90 2.94 4.70
N MET A 190 5.73 4.26 4.83
CA MET A 190 4.92 5.00 3.87
C MET A 190 5.60 5.13 2.51
N TRP A 191 6.92 5.33 2.48
CA TRP A 191 7.67 5.36 1.23
C TRP A 191 7.58 4.03 0.50
N SER A 192 7.83 2.94 1.19
CA SER A 192 7.78 1.59 0.63
C SER A 192 6.38 1.22 0.16
N GLN A 193 5.34 1.46 0.97
CA GLN A 193 3.96 1.16 0.63
C GLN A 193 3.42 2.00 -0.54
N SER A 194 3.71 3.30 -0.57
CA SER A 194 3.26 4.17 -1.66
C SER A 194 3.92 3.84 -2.99
N LEU A 195 5.22 3.56 -2.97
CA LEU A 195 5.94 3.27 -4.21
C LEU A 195 5.66 1.85 -4.73
N VAL A 196 5.40 0.89 -3.83
CA VAL A 196 5.04 -0.47 -4.25
C VAL A 196 3.70 -0.54 -4.98
N ILE A 197 2.78 0.41 -4.75
CA ILE A 197 1.53 0.53 -5.51
C ILE A 197 1.84 0.54 -7.01
N HIS A 198 2.83 1.32 -7.43
CA HIS A 198 3.24 1.40 -8.84
C HIS A 198 3.81 0.08 -9.37
N MET A 199 4.43 -0.74 -8.50
CA MET A 199 4.98 -2.04 -8.88
C MET A 199 3.90 -3.11 -9.02
N ILE A 200 2.89 -3.10 -8.15
CA ILE A 200 1.86 -4.15 -8.06
C ILE A 200 0.72 -3.93 -9.06
N ARG A 201 0.38 -2.66 -9.39
CA ARG A 201 -0.79 -2.28 -10.19
C ARG A 201 -0.84 -2.87 -11.61
N THR A 202 0.29 -3.29 -12.15
CA THR A 202 0.43 -3.79 -13.52
C THR A 202 1.26 -5.06 -13.57
N VAL A 203 0.99 -5.92 -14.55
CA VAL A 203 1.85 -7.07 -14.89
C VAL A 203 3.11 -6.65 -15.67
N LYS A 204 3.04 -5.50 -16.34
CA LYS A 204 4.12 -4.94 -17.16
C LYS A 204 5.22 -4.31 -16.32
N LEU A 205 6.27 -3.82 -16.97
CA LEU A 205 7.30 -3.03 -16.29
C LEU A 205 6.72 -1.66 -15.90
N PRO A 206 6.68 -1.34 -14.59
CA PRO A 206 6.15 -0.07 -14.13
C PRO A 206 6.92 1.11 -14.70
N PHE A 207 6.25 2.25 -14.81
CA PHE A 207 6.75 3.52 -15.35
C PHE A 207 7.15 3.51 -16.83
N ILE A 208 7.62 2.39 -17.37
CA ILE A 208 8.10 2.28 -18.77
C ILE A 208 6.98 1.79 -19.68
N GLN A 209 6.40 0.62 -19.38
CA GLN A 209 5.40 -0.04 -20.21
C GLN A 209 3.96 0.25 -19.76
N SER A 210 3.76 0.54 -18.50
CA SER A 210 2.45 0.91 -17.95
C SER A 210 2.62 2.03 -16.93
N ARG A 211 2.01 3.18 -17.22
CA ARG A 211 2.04 4.35 -16.34
C ARG A 211 0.76 4.42 -15.52
N ALA A 212 0.91 4.79 -14.25
CA ALA A 212 -0.22 5.10 -13.40
C ALA A 212 -0.93 6.38 -13.89
N SER A 213 -2.18 6.53 -13.51
CA SER A 213 -2.90 7.80 -13.73
C SER A 213 -2.21 8.95 -13.01
N ALA A 214 -2.43 10.17 -13.50
CA ALA A 214 -1.90 11.36 -12.84
C ALA A 214 -2.46 11.51 -11.43
N GLN A 215 -3.73 11.20 -11.21
CA GLN A 215 -4.40 11.27 -9.90
C GLN A 215 -3.71 10.35 -8.89
N LEU A 216 -3.49 9.08 -9.25
CA LEU A 216 -2.82 8.13 -8.38
C LEU A 216 -1.38 8.56 -8.07
N THR A 217 -0.64 9.00 -9.08
CA THR A 217 0.75 9.44 -8.91
C THR A 217 0.86 10.66 -8.00
N LEU A 218 0.01 11.67 -8.21
CA LEU A 218 0.02 12.90 -7.42
C LEU A 218 -0.39 12.64 -5.96
N LEU A 219 -1.46 11.86 -5.72
CA LEU A 219 -1.88 11.54 -4.35
C LEU A 219 -0.80 10.77 -3.58
N ASN A 220 -0.15 9.80 -4.22
CA ASN A 220 0.96 9.09 -3.59
C ASN A 220 2.15 10.03 -3.31
N PHE A 221 2.49 10.90 -4.24
CA PHE A 221 3.56 11.88 -4.06
C PHE A 221 3.28 12.84 -2.89
N PHE A 222 2.06 13.39 -2.82
CA PHE A 222 1.64 14.23 -1.70
C PHE A 222 1.61 13.47 -0.37
N GLY A 223 1.16 12.21 -0.37
CA GLY A 223 1.20 11.35 0.81
C GLY A 223 2.62 11.14 1.34
N ILE A 224 3.57 10.85 0.45
CA ILE A 224 4.99 10.71 0.79
C ILE A 224 5.55 12.01 1.37
N ILE A 225 5.30 13.15 0.73
CA ILE A 225 5.75 14.46 1.22
C ILE A 225 5.15 14.75 2.60
N PHE A 226 3.86 14.55 2.77
CA PHE A 226 3.14 14.81 4.02
C PHE A 226 3.75 14.01 5.17
N ILE A 227 3.92 12.71 5.01
CA ILE A 227 4.55 11.85 6.03
C ILE A 227 6.00 12.22 6.30
N THR A 228 6.74 12.60 5.27
CA THR A 228 8.15 13.01 5.43
C THR A 228 8.28 14.30 6.23
N ILE A 229 7.32 15.21 6.11
CA ILE A 229 7.33 16.49 6.80
C ILE A 229 6.78 16.40 8.24
N ILE A 230 5.81 15.53 8.52
CA ILE A 230 5.16 15.41 9.83
C ILE A 230 6.16 15.39 11.01
N PRO A 231 7.23 14.58 11.02
CA PRO A 231 8.18 14.52 12.14
C PRO A 231 8.85 15.86 12.47
N PHE A 232 8.89 16.78 11.53
CA PHE A 232 9.51 18.11 11.69
C PHE A 232 8.51 19.19 12.11
N THR A 233 7.23 18.85 12.27
CA THR A 233 6.15 19.78 12.64
C THR A 233 5.80 19.70 14.12
N LEU A 234 4.99 20.66 14.58
CA LEU A 234 4.40 20.62 15.91
C LEU A 234 3.49 19.39 16.07
N LEU A 235 2.76 19.01 15.04
CA LEU A 235 1.92 17.80 15.03
C LEU A 235 2.77 16.54 15.27
N GLY A 236 3.93 16.45 14.65
CA GLY A 236 4.87 15.34 14.87
C GLY A 236 5.32 15.22 16.31
N LYS A 237 5.61 16.34 16.97
CA LYS A 237 5.98 16.35 18.38
C LYS A 237 4.85 15.87 19.29
N VAL A 238 3.61 16.29 19.02
CA VAL A 238 2.41 15.85 19.77
C VAL A 238 2.17 14.35 19.58
N LEU A 239 2.49 13.82 18.41
CA LEU A 239 2.38 12.39 18.10
C LEU A 239 3.58 11.55 18.59
N GLY A 240 4.55 12.16 19.28
CA GLY A 240 5.72 11.47 19.82
C GLY A 240 6.82 11.18 18.81
N PHE A 241 6.76 11.78 17.61
CA PHE A 241 7.82 11.64 16.61
C PHE A 241 9.06 12.45 16.95
N SER A 242 10.22 11.93 16.56
CA SER A 242 11.51 12.61 16.60
C SER A 242 11.88 13.13 15.22
N SER A 243 12.53 14.29 15.15
CA SER A 243 13.07 14.78 13.88
C SER A 243 14.22 13.90 13.40
N LEU A 244 14.11 13.42 12.16
CA LEU A 244 15.12 12.54 11.54
C LEU A 244 16.26 13.36 10.94
N PRO A 245 17.54 13.02 11.21
CA PRO A 245 18.67 13.58 10.49
C PRO A 245 18.59 13.32 8.98
N LEU A 246 19.09 14.25 8.16
CA LEU A 246 19.10 14.10 6.70
C LEU A 246 19.83 12.84 6.20
N SER A 247 20.81 12.35 6.98
CA SER A 247 21.52 11.09 6.71
C SER A 247 20.60 9.86 6.68
N PHE A 248 19.43 9.92 7.32
CA PHE A 248 18.42 8.85 7.24
C PHE A 248 17.99 8.59 5.79
N PHE A 249 17.83 9.64 4.99
CA PHE A 249 17.41 9.52 3.61
C PHE A 249 18.46 8.87 2.70
N LEU A 250 19.75 8.90 3.09
CA LEU A 250 20.80 8.16 2.39
C LEU A 250 20.65 6.65 2.54
N PHE A 251 20.04 6.19 3.62
CA PHE A 251 19.65 4.79 3.81
C PHE A 251 18.30 4.51 3.16
N LEU A 252 17.31 5.38 3.37
CA LEU A 252 15.94 5.19 2.91
C LEU A 252 15.86 4.99 1.39
N LEU A 253 16.54 5.83 0.60
CA LEU A 253 16.46 5.77 -0.87
C LEU A 253 16.97 4.43 -1.45
N PRO A 254 18.17 3.93 -1.11
CA PRO A 254 18.61 2.60 -1.55
C PRO A 254 17.70 1.47 -1.06
N CYS A 255 17.18 1.57 0.18
CA CYS A 255 16.30 0.57 0.76
C CYS A 255 14.99 0.44 -0.04
N VAL A 256 14.36 1.56 -0.36
CA VAL A 256 13.14 1.60 -1.15
C VAL A 256 13.38 1.15 -2.60
N LEU A 257 14.49 1.52 -3.22
CA LEU A 257 14.87 1.05 -4.55
C LEU A 257 15.07 -0.47 -4.57
N ALA A 258 15.77 -1.01 -3.58
CA ALA A 258 15.94 -2.47 -3.42
C ALA A 258 14.59 -3.17 -3.27
N TYR A 259 13.67 -2.59 -2.49
CA TYR A 259 12.31 -3.09 -2.35
C TYR A 259 11.55 -3.13 -3.69
N MET A 260 11.59 -2.05 -4.47
CA MET A 260 10.94 -1.98 -5.77
C MET A 260 11.46 -3.06 -6.73
N ILE A 261 12.78 -3.32 -6.71
CA ILE A 261 13.41 -4.39 -7.48
C ILE A 261 12.94 -5.77 -7.00
N LEU A 262 12.96 -6.00 -5.68
CA LEU A 262 12.54 -7.25 -5.06
C LEU A 262 11.08 -7.59 -5.41
N VAL A 263 10.16 -6.65 -5.20
CA VAL A 263 8.74 -6.84 -5.53
C VAL A 263 8.55 -7.12 -7.01
N THR A 264 9.28 -6.43 -7.89
CA THR A 264 9.19 -6.64 -9.33
C THR A 264 9.68 -8.05 -9.70
N ALA A 265 10.76 -8.54 -9.09
CA ALA A 265 11.29 -9.88 -9.30
C ALA A 265 10.31 -10.96 -8.81
N VAL A 266 9.81 -10.82 -7.57
CA VAL A 266 8.84 -11.76 -6.98
C VAL A 266 7.51 -11.76 -7.77
N LYS A 267 7.04 -10.61 -8.22
CA LYS A 267 5.87 -10.51 -9.09
C LYS A 267 6.07 -11.27 -10.41
N LYS A 268 7.23 -11.13 -11.05
CA LYS A 268 7.54 -11.90 -12.28
C LYS A 268 7.54 -13.40 -12.03
N ALA A 269 8.15 -13.85 -10.92
CA ALA A 269 8.12 -15.24 -10.50
C ALA A 269 6.68 -15.72 -10.25
N TYR A 270 5.89 -14.96 -9.48
CA TYR A 270 4.48 -15.27 -9.25
C TYR A 270 3.68 -15.48 -10.54
N ILE A 271 3.84 -14.57 -11.51
CA ILE A 271 3.15 -14.66 -12.81
C ILE A 271 3.63 -15.88 -13.60
N HIS A 272 4.91 -16.24 -13.51
CA HIS A 272 5.46 -17.41 -14.20
C HIS A 272 4.88 -18.73 -13.66
N TYR A 273 4.74 -18.83 -12.33
CA TYR A 273 4.25 -20.06 -11.66
C TYR A 273 2.71 -20.19 -11.65
N HIS A 274 1.96 -19.11 -11.92
CA HIS A 274 0.49 -19.11 -11.88
C HIS A 274 -0.15 -18.77 -13.22
N LYS A 275 0.61 -18.87 -14.31
CA LYS A 275 0.08 -18.93 -15.68
C LYS A 275 -0.48 -20.31 -15.94
#